data_947c19099a16217c1b72e473d9116946
#
_entry.id   947c19099a16217c1b72e473d9116946
#
_cell.length_a   1.000
_cell.length_b   1.000
_cell.length_c   1.000
_cell.angle_alpha   90.00
_cell.angle_beta   90.00
_cell.angle_gamma   90.00
#
_symmetry.space_group_name_H-M   'P 1'
#
loop_
_entity.id
_entity.type
_entity.pdbx_description
1 polymer ?
#
loop_
_entity_poly.entity_id
_entity_poly.type
_entity_poly.pdbx_seq_one_letter_code
_entity_poly.pdbx_strand_id
1 'polypeptide(L)'
;MQKLLMVLLAIVFVSCVPLATATSTETPMPTATLASIRPTNSVVLTSTSEQPSPVFDLSKFSFPKSIDTTKHYLFYIHGRIIEEQGIPAMDPVFGEYEYQPILERFSSYGVVVISEQRVKNTDPIEYAKRIQEQVTTLLNAGVPATNITVVGASKGAFIAIYVSHFLENQEIKFVIMGICNSEIVADLKQNRIFLYGKVLSIYDSADYQYGGSCEEVFMLSEGNKGLSRYDEIVLNIGTGHGILYKPLDEWITPVIQWARDP
;
A
#
# COMPACT_ATOMS: atom_id res chain seq x y z
N MET A 1 -52.68 -29.73 -6.34
CA MET A 1 -52.82 -29.25 -4.95
C MET A 1 -51.89 -28.06 -4.78
N GLN A 2 -52.46 -26.87 -4.85
CA GLN A 2 -51.82 -25.59 -4.89
C GLN A 2 -51.62 -25.12 -3.42
N LYS A 3 -50.38 -24.89 -2.98
CA LYS A 3 -50.11 -24.24 -1.69
C LYS A 3 -49.77 -22.77 -1.90
N LEU A 4 -50.69 -21.96 -1.47
CA LEU A 4 -50.66 -20.52 -1.41
C LEU A 4 -49.62 -20.07 -0.35
N LEU A 5 -48.60 -19.27 -0.75
CA LEU A 5 -47.63 -18.68 0.16
C LEU A 5 -48.04 -17.22 0.39
N MET A 6 -48.47 -16.91 1.62
CA MET A 6 -48.78 -15.55 2.08
C MET A 6 -47.47 -14.78 2.26
N VAL A 7 -47.35 -13.63 1.59
CA VAL A 7 -46.31 -12.63 1.81
C VAL A 7 -46.83 -11.66 2.85
N LEU A 8 -46.21 -11.63 4.03
CA LEU A 8 -46.41 -10.59 5.06
C LEU A 8 -45.60 -9.35 4.71
N LEU A 9 -46.31 -8.26 4.41
CA LEU A 9 -45.73 -6.94 4.20
C LEU A 9 -45.57 -6.25 5.54
N ALA A 10 -44.34 -6.08 6.03
CA ALA A 10 -44.03 -5.27 7.22
C ALA A 10 -43.88 -3.81 6.81
N ILE A 11 -44.81 -2.98 7.27
CA ILE A 11 -44.75 -1.51 7.12
C ILE A 11 -43.86 -0.95 8.22
N VAL A 12 -42.73 -0.38 7.83
CA VAL A 12 -41.84 0.35 8.75
C VAL A 12 -42.30 1.82 8.81
N PHE A 13 -42.78 2.25 9.96
CA PHE A 13 -43.06 3.68 10.25
C PHE A 13 -41.73 4.41 10.47
N VAL A 14 -41.43 5.36 9.61
CA VAL A 14 -40.36 6.34 9.79
C VAL A 14 -40.88 7.47 10.68
N SER A 15 -40.40 7.54 11.91
CA SER A 15 -40.66 8.67 12.81
C SER A 15 -39.75 9.84 12.46
N CYS A 16 -40.33 10.93 12.00
CA CYS A 16 -39.64 12.22 11.88
C CYS A 16 -39.41 12.83 13.26
N VAL A 17 -38.14 13.06 13.62
CA VAL A 17 -37.73 13.88 14.77
C VAL A 17 -37.48 15.30 14.28
N PRO A 18 -38.04 16.36 14.89
CA PRO A 18 -37.81 17.74 14.47
C PRO A 18 -36.42 18.22 14.90
N LEU A 19 -35.72 18.85 13.95
CA LEU A 19 -34.42 19.49 14.11
C LEU A 19 -34.56 20.75 14.98
N ALA A 20 -33.90 20.79 16.13
CA ALA A 20 -33.84 21.97 16.98
C ALA A 20 -32.88 23.00 16.38
N THR A 21 -33.39 24.20 16.06
CA THR A 21 -32.63 25.36 15.61
C THR A 21 -31.89 25.97 16.80
N ALA A 22 -30.56 25.91 16.81
CA ALA A 22 -29.75 26.64 17.79
C ALA A 22 -29.54 28.07 17.32
N THR A 23 -30.09 29.04 18.08
CA THR A 23 -29.87 30.48 17.89
C THR A 23 -28.55 30.87 18.51
N SER A 24 -27.57 31.30 17.71
CA SER A 24 -26.31 31.86 18.18
C SER A 24 -26.48 33.32 18.58
N THR A 25 -26.26 33.61 19.86
CA THR A 25 -26.13 34.96 20.40
C THR A 25 -24.72 35.47 20.16
N GLU A 26 -24.58 36.48 19.28
CA GLU A 26 -23.32 37.20 19.11
C GLU A 26 -23.07 38.13 20.29
N THR A 27 -21.92 38.01 20.94
CA THR A 27 -21.40 38.93 21.97
C THR A 27 -20.53 39.97 21.27
N PRO A 28 -20.70 41.28 21.50
CA PRO A 28 -19.87 42.28 20.81
C PRO A 28 -18.44 42.32 21.38
N MET A 29 -17.47 42.34 20.45
CA MET A 29 -16.05 42.47 20.70
C MET A 29 -15.65 43.89 21.13
N PRO A 30 -14.80 44.09 22.12
CA PRO A 30 -14.34 45.43 22.51
C PRO A 30 -13.35 46.02 21.47
N THR A 31 -13.61 47.25 21.09
CA THR A 31 -12.77 48.06 20.20
C THR A 31 -11.40 48.34 20.84
N ALA A 32 -10.33 47.77 20.29
CA ALA A 32 -8.98 48.11 20.71
C ALA A 32 -8.48 49.34 19.98
N THR A 33 -8.05 50.36 20.73
CA THR A 33 -7.43 51.58 20.29
C THR A 33 -6.02 51.28 19.75
N LEU A 34 -5.77 51.63 18.47
CA LEU A 34 -4.46 51.53 17.85
C LEU A 34 -3.49 52.59 18.40
N ALA A 35 -2.51 52.17 19.18
CA ALA A 35 -1.35 52.98 19.49
C ALA A 35 -0.33 52.86 18.34
N SER A 36 0.00 53.99 17.73
CA SER A 36 1.01 54.11 16.67
C SER A 36 2.40 53.85 17.22
N ILE A 37 2.99 52.70 16.87
CA ILE A 37 4.41 52.44 17.14
C ILE A 37 5.18 52.53 15.82
N ARG A 38 6.09 53.49 15.74
CA ARG A 38 7.01 53.74 14.64
C ARG A 38 8.05 52.63 14.59
N PRO A 39 8.25 51.89 13.49
CA PRO A 39 9.32 50.89 13.43
C PRO A 39 10.63 51.55 12.93
N THR A 40 11.63 51.54 13.75
CA THR A 40 13.04 51.65 13.34
C THR A 40 13.69 50.31 13.67
N ASN A 41 13.80 49.48 12.66
CA ASN A 41 14.93 48.52 12.51
C ASN A 41 14.74 47.80 11.19
N SER A 42 15.59 48.13 10.23
CA SER A 42 15.75 47.33 9.00
C SER A 42 16.39 45.98 9.36
N VAL A 43 15.57 44.93 9.40
CA VAL A 43 16.09 43.58 9.42
C VAL A 43 16.57 43.26 8.00
N VAL A 44 17.89 43.17 7.84
CA VAL A 44 18.50 42.61 6.63
C VAL A 44 18.11 41.11 6.61
N LEU A 45 17.17 40.79 5.76
CA LEU A 45 16.89 39.38 5.43
C LEU A 45 18.09 38.84 4.67
N THR A 46 18.95 38.12 5.39
CA THR A 46 19.93 37.25 4.76
C THR A 46 19.15 36.15 4.03
N SER A 47 19.14 36.20 2.70
CA SER A 47 18.63 35.11 1.88
C SER A 47 19.53 33.91 2.12
N THR A 48 19.07 33.00 2.97
CA THR A 48 19.64 31.67 3.05
C THR A 48 19.36 31.02 1.69
N SER A 49 20.43 30.80 0.91
CA SER A 49 20.29 30.02 -0.32
C SER A 49 19.81 28.62 0.07
N GLU A 50 18.55 28.31 -0.21
CA GLU A 50 18.07 26.94 -0.16
C GLU A 50 18.96 26.11 -1.08
N GLN A 51 19.80 25.27 -0.50
CA GLN A 51 20.50 24.24 -1.25
C GLN A 51 19.41 23.36 -1.88
N PRO A 52 19.44 23.13 -3.22
CA PRO A 52 18.46 22.26 -3.83
C PRO A 52 18.55 20.90 -3.16
N SER A 53 17.42 20.42 -2.64
CA SER A 53 17.31 19.07 -2.09
C SER A 53 17.84 18.08 -3.12
N PRO A 54 18.64 17.09 -2.73
CA PRO A 54 19.20 16.12 -3.67
C PRO A 54 18.05 15.47 -4.45
N VAL A 55 18.11 15.60 -5.78
CA VAL A 55 17.14 14.93 -6.66
C VAL A 55 17.31 13.44 -6.49
N PHE A 56 16.25 12.79 -6.05
CA PHE A 56 16.25 11.34 -5.87
C PHE A 56 16.40 10.63 -7.23
N ASP A 57 17.44 9.82 -7.34
CA ASP A 57 17.70 9.04 -8.55
C ASP A 57 17.08 7.63 -8.43
N LEU A 58 15.90 7.48 -9.03
CA LEU A 58 15.21 6.18 -9.13
C LEU A 58 15.90 5.19 -10.04
N SER A 59 16.82 5.63 -10.90
CA SER A 59 17.44 4.74 -11.90
C SER A 59 18.19 3.57 -11.28
N LYS A 60 18.71 3.73 -10.06
CA LYS A 60 19.38 2.68 -9.28
C LYS A 60 18.46 1.52 -8.88
N PHE A 61 17.14 1.75 -8.88
CA PHE A 61 16.12 0.75 -8.56
C PHE A 61 15.37 0.22 -9.78
N SER A 62 15.77 0.63 -10.99
CA SER A 62 15.20 0.10 -12.21
C SER A 62 15.61 -1.36 -12.46
N PHE A 63 14.89 -2.04 -13.36
CA PHE A 63 15.21 -3.42 -13.72
C PHE A 63 16.68 -3.52 -14.21
N PRO A 64 17.48 -4.47 -13.67
CA PRO A 64 18.91 -4.50 -13.90
C PRO A 64 19.25 -4.85 -15.37
N LYS A 65 20.28 -4.19 -15.92
CA LYS A 65 20.81 -4.49 -17.26
C LYS A 65 21.56 -5.81 -17.32
N SER A 66 22.14 -6.27 -16.20
CA SER A 66 22.82 -7.55 -16.04
C SER A 66 22.23 -8.27 -14.82
N ILE A 67 21.94 -9.55 -15.01
CA ILE A 67 21.29 -10.37 -13.97
C ILE A 67 22.37 -11.26 -13.33
N ASP A 68 22.47 -11.15 -12.00
CA ASP A 68 23.30 -12.04 -11.15
C ASP A 68 22.40 -13.10 -10.53
N THR A 69 22.52 -14.35 -10.98
CA THR A 69 21.66 -15.46 -10.56
C THR A 69 21.83 -15.86 -9.08
N THR A 70 22.85 -15.34 -8.41
CA THR A 70 23.13 -15.61 -6.98
C THR A 70 22.44 -14.63 -6.04
N LYS A 71 21.87 -13.55 -6.55
CA LYS A 71 21.25 -12.49 -5.75
C LYS A 71 19.78 -12.77 -5.46
N HIS A 72 19.30 -12.17 -4.37
CA HIS A 72 17.88 -12.05 -4.08
C HIS A 72 17.34 -10.76 -4.75
N TYR A 73 16.23 -10.87 -5.46
CA TYR A 73 15.54 -9.77 -6.13
C TYR A 73 14.25 -9.45 -5.39
N LEU A 74 14.03 -8.18 -5.09
CA LEU A 74 12.84 -7.70 -4.40
C LEU A 74 12.19 -6.60 -5.23
N PHE A 75 11.02 -6.90 -5.80
CA PHE A 75 10.15 -5.90 -6.41
C PHE A 75 9.37 -5.17 -5.32
N TYR A 76 9.42 -3.84 -5.30
CA TYR A 76 8.58 -3.04 -4.42
C TYR A 76 7.58 -2.24 -5.23
N ILE A 77 6.29 -2.52 -5.02
CA ILE A 77 5.17 -1.91 -5.74
C ILE A 77 4.46 -0.95 -4.77
N HIS A 78 4.65 0.36 -4.96
CA HIS A 78 4.16 1.40 -4.06
C HIS A 78 2.63 1.58 -4.08
N GLY A 79 2.08 2.30 -3.09
CA GLY A 79 0.67 2.66 -2.99
C GLY A 79 0.21 3.68 -4.05
N ARG A 80 -1.10 3.95 -4.07
CA ARG A 80 -1.73 4.87 -5.02
C ARG A 80 -1.20 6.30 -4.92
N ILE A 81 -0.88 6.78 -3.74
CA ILE A 81 -0.52 8.18 -3.52
C ILE A 81 0.72 8.61 -4.32
N ILE A 82 1.73 7.74 -4.43
CA ILE A 82 2.92 8.00 -5.26
C ILE A 82 2.55 8.08 -6.75
N GLU A 83 1.58 7.29 -7.19
CA GLU A 83 1.07 7.33 -8.57
C GLU A 83 0.33 8.63 -8.87
N GLU A 84 -0.42 9.15 -7.90
CA GLU A 84 -1.25 10.35 -8.08
C GLU A 84 -0.48 11.66 -7.93
N GLN A 85 0.46 11.73 -6.99
CA GLN A 85 1.17 12.96 -6.63
C GLN A 85 2.63 12.99 -7.12
N GLY A 86 3.24 11.84 -7.38
CA GLY A 86 4.67 11.74 -7.63
C GLY A 86 5.48 11.66 -6.34
N ILE A 87 6.74 12.11 -6.39
CA ILE A 87 7.67 12.17 -5.27
C ILE A 87 8.14 13.61 -5.10
N PRO A 88 7.96 14.21 -3.90
CA PRO A 88 7.36 13.66 -2.69
C PRO A 88 5.83 13.54 -2.78
N ALA A 89 5.25 12.61 -2.02
CA ALA A 89 3.81 12.45 -1.87
C ALA A 89 3.41 12.66 -0.40
N MET A 90 2.36 13.45 -0.17
CA MET A 90 1.94 13.85 1.17
C MET A 90 0.47 13.53 1.38
N ASP A 91 0.17 12.75 2.41
CA ASP A 91 -1.19 12.50 2.88
C ASP A 91 -1.51 13.40 4.08
N PRO A 92 -2.72 14.00 4.16
CA PRO A 92 -3.07 14.90 5.26
C PRO A 92 -3.17 14.21 6.62
N VAL A 93 -3.35 12.89 6.66
CA VAL A 93 -3.50 12.08 7.89
C VAL A 93 -2.20 11.35 8.22
N PHE A 94 -1.57 10.72 7.22
CA PHE A 94 -0.42 9.84 7.42
C PHE A 94 0.93 10.54 7.21
N GLY A 95 0.93 11.75 6.66
CA GLY A 95 2.14 12.52 6.37
C GLY A 95 2.81 12.13 5.06
N GLU A 96 4.12 12.31 4.99
CA GLU A 96 4.91 11.98 3.80
C GLU A 96 5.03 10.47 3.61
N TYR A 97 4.83 10.03 2.35
CA TYR A 97 5.17 8.67 1.95
C TYR A 97 6.67 8.60 1.65
N GLU A 98 7.42 8.08 2.60
CA GLU A 98 8.89 8.02 2.57
C GLU A 98 9.38 6.94 1.57
N TYR A 99 9.02 7.11 0.27
CA TYR A 99 9.28 6.11 -0.76
C TYR A 99 10.76 5.81 -0.93
N GLN A 100 11.60 6.84 -1.03
CA GLN A 100 13.05 6.66 -1.15
C GLN A 100 13.65 5.95 0.07
N PRO A 101 13.39 6.37 1.32
CA PRO A 101 13.85 5.68 2.51
C PRO A 101 13.44 4.20 2.56
N ILE A 102 12.23 3.86 2.10
CA ILE A 102 11.77 2.47 2.01
C ILE A 102 12.66 1.65 1.07
N LEU A 103 12.94 2.14 -0.14
CA LEU A 103 13.78 1.44 -1.11
C LEU A 103 15.22 1.30 -0.61
N GLU A 104 15.76 2.36 -0.01
CA GLU A 104 17.11 2.35 0.56
C GLU A 104 17.21 1.39 1.73
N ARG A 105 16.17 1.32 2.58
CA ARG A 105 16.13 0.38 3.70
C ARG A 105 16.16 -1.05 3.21
N PHE A 106 15.36 -1.44 2.20
CA PHE A 106 15.44 -2.76 1.59
C PHE A 106 16.82 -3.03 0.99
N SER A 107 17.36 -2.09 0.23
CA SER A 107 18.69 -2.23 -0.41
C SER A 107 19.81 -2.44 0.62
N SER A 108 19.71 -1.83 1.81
CA SER A 108 20.70 -1.96 2.88
C SER A 108 20.86 -3.40 3.38
N TYR A 109 19.87 -4.26 3.14
CA TYR A 109 19.97 -5.69 3.43
C TYR A 109 20.64 -6.51 2.32
N GLY A 110 21.17 -5.88 1.25
CA GLY A 110 21.93 -6.57 0.20
C GLY A 110 21.06 -7.33 -0.81
N VAL A 111 19.76 -7.04 -0.86
CA VAL A 111 18.87 -7.51 -1.94
C VAL A 111 18.89 -6.51 -3.10
N VAL A 112 18.69 -6.99 -4.33
CA VAL A 112 18.51 -6.14 -5.50
C VAL A 112 17.07 -5.65 -5.53
N VAL A 113 16.88 -4.38 -5.21
CA VAL A 113 15.54 -3.76 -5.18
C VAL A 113 15.18 -3.27 -6.58
N ILE A 114 14.00 -3.65 -7.05
CA ILE A 114 13.41 -3.19 -8.31
C ILE A 114 12.12 -2.44 -7.98
N SER A 115 12.05 -1.19 -8.37
CA SER A 115 10.87 -0.36 -8.16
C SER A 115 10.79 0.76 -9.18
N GLU A 116 9.58 1.10 -9.61
CA GLU A 116 9.31 2.18 -10.56
C GLU A 116 8.19 3.06 -10.01
N GLN A 117 8.32 4.36 -10.20
CA GLN A 117 7.20 5.28 -9.97
C GLN A 117 6.19 5.09 -11.11
N ARG A 118 4.99 4.59 -10.77
CA ARG A 118 3.90 4.47 -11.74
C ARG A 118 3.35 5.85 -12.10
N VAL A 119 2.93 6.01 -13.34
CA VAL A 119 2.23 7.21 -13.80
C VAL A 119 0.78 7.21 -13.31
N LYS A 120 0.19 8.41 -13.22
CA LYS A 120 -1.20 8.57 -12.79
C LYS A 120 -2.16 7.74 -13.67
N ASN A 121 -3.16 7.13 -13.03
CA ASN A 121 -4.15 6.25 -13.66
C ASN A 121 -3.56 4.98 -14.30
N THR A 122 -2.44 4.48 -13.82
CA THR A 122 -1.92 3.18 -14.24
C THR A 122 -2.98 2.09 -14.00
N ASP A 123 -3.29 1.34 -15.05
CA ASP A 123 -4.13 0.14 -14.93
C ASP A 123 -3.38 -0.92 -14.11
N PRO A 124 -3.96 -1.40 -13.00
CA PRO A 124 -3.26 -2.32 -12.10
C PRO A 124 -3.01 -3.69 -12.73
N ILE A 125 -3.89 -4.15 -13.61
CA ILE A 125 -3.80 -5.49 -14.21
C ILE A 125 -2.74 -5.49 -15.31
N GLU A 126 -2.72 -4.46 -16.16
CA GLU A 126 -1.67 -4.31 -17.17
C GLU A 126 -0.29 -4.09 -16.52
N TYR A 127 -0.23 -3.37 -15.41
CA TYR A 127 1.01 -3.23 -14.67
C TYR A 127 1.46 -4.56 -14.03
N ALA A 128 0.53 -5.37 -13.54
CA ALA A 128 0.84 -6.71 -13.02
C ALA A 128 1.44 -7.62 -14.10
N LYS A 129 0.93 -7.58 -15.34
CA LYS A 129 1.51 -8.30 -16.48
C LYS A 129 2.95 -7.86 -16.77
N ARG A 130 3.22 -6.54 -16.70
CA ARG A 130 4.58 -6.02 -16.85
C ARG A 130 5.53 -6.55 -15.77
N ILE A 131 5.10 -6.59 -14.51
CA ILE A 131 5.92 -7.18 -13.43
C ILE A 131 6.09 -8.70 -13.65
N GLN A 132 5.05 -9.41 -14.09
CA GLN A 132 5.14 -10.82 -14.48
C GLN A 132 6.23 -11.04 -15.54
N GLU A 133 6.29 -10.21 -16.57
CA GLU A 133 7.31 -10.29 -17.63
C GLU A 133 8.73 -10.07 -17.07
N GLN A 134 8.90 -9.11 -16.16
CA GLN A 134 10.19 -8.85 -15.51
C GLN A 134 10.61 -10.04 -14.62
N VAL A 135 9.69 -10.60 -13.83
CA VAL A 135 9.94 -11.81 -13.03
C VAL A 135 10.30 -13.00 -13.92
N THR A 136 9.56 -13.19 -15.00
CA THR A 136 9.83 -14.25 -15.99
C THR A 136 11.22 -14.09 -16.64
N THR A 137 11.65 -12.85 -16.86
CA THR A 137 13.00 -12.57 -17.37
C THR A 137 14.08 -13.00 -16.37
N LEU A 138 13.89 -12.77 -15.07
CA LEU A 138 14.80 -13.26 -14.03
C LEU A 138 14.86 -14.80 -13.98
N LEU A 139 13.70 -15.44 -14.04
CA LEU A 139 13.59 -16.91 -14.04
C LEU A 139 14.31 -17.51 -15.28
N ASN A 140 14.09 -16.95 -16.46
CA ASN A 140 14.71 -17.39 -17.71
C ASN A 140 16.24 -17.17 -17.71
N ALA A 141 16.73 -16.18 -16.97
CA ALA A 141 18.15 -15.96 -16.76
C ALA A 141 18.78 -16.94 -15.76
N GLY A 142 17.98 -17.78 -15.11
CA GLY A 142 18.43 -18.78 -14.13
C GLY A 142 18.42 -18.32 -12.67
N VAL A 143 17.76 -17.19 -12.35
CA VAL A 143 17.53 -16.83 -10.92
C VAL A 143 16.58 -17.84 -10.30
N PRO A 144 16.93 -18.48 -9.16
CA PRO A 144 16.02 -19.37 -8.47
C PRO A 144 14.73 -18.65 -8.08
N ALA A 145 13.57 -19.28 -8.28
CA ALA A 145 12.28 -18.70 -7.91
C ALA A 145 12.21 -18.29 -6.43
N THR A 146 12.87 -19.07 -5.56
CA THR A 146 13.01 -18.77 -4.12
C THR A 146 13.82 -17.50 -3.83
N ASN A 147 14.56 -16.97 -4.80
CA ASN A 147 15.31 -15.72 -4.68
C ASN A 147 14.53 -14.51 -5.19
N ILE A 148 13.27 -14.67 -5.58
CA ILE A 148 12.43 -13.60 -6.10
C ILE A 148 11.29 -13.33 -5.11
N THR A 149 11.15 -12.06 -4.73
CA THR A 149 10.08 -11.59 -3.84
C THR A 149 9.37 -10.39 -4.46
N VAL A 150 8.05 -10.41 -4.46
CA VAL A 150 7.21 -9.29 -4.91
C VAL A 150 6.48 -8.72 -3.70
N VAL A 151 6.78 -7.48 -3.36
CA VAL A 151 6.22 -6.75 -2.21
C VAL A 151 5.30 -5.65 -2.72
N GLY A 152 4.06 -5.66 -2.28
CA GLY A 152 3.08 -4.64 -2.64
C GLY A 152 2.50 -3.94 -1.42
N ALA A 153 2.32 -2.61 -1.52
CA ALA A 153 1.69 -1.78 -0.51
C ALA A 153 0.38 -1.18 -1.05
N SER A 154 -0.77 -1.38 -0.38
CA SER A 154 -2.08 -0.83 -0.78
C SER A 154 -2.43 -1.20 -2.23
N LYS A 155 -2.64 -0.24 -3.16
CA LYS A 155 -2.81 -0.52 -4.61
C LYS A 155 -1.67 -1.40 -5.16
N GLY A 156 -0.44 -1.26 -4.63
CA GLY A 156 0.67 -2.14 -4.99
C GLY A 156 0.46 -3.58 -4.54
N ALA A 157 -0.20 -3.80 -3.41
CA ALA A 157 -0.56 -5.15 -2.95
C ALA A 157 -1.64 -5.79 -3.84
N PHE A 158 -2.63 -5.02 -4.29
CA PHE A 158 -3.58 -5.48 -5.30
C PHE A 158 -2.86 -5.94 -6.58
N ILE A 159 -1.90 -5.16 -7.06
CA ILE A 159 -1.07 -5.53 -8.21
C ILE A 159 -0.28 -6.82 -7.92
N ALA A 160 0.35 -6.95 -6.73
CA ALA A 160 1.12 -8.13 -6.35
C ALA A 160 0.27 -9.41 -6.31
N ILE A 161 -1.00 -9.32 -5.91
CA ILE A 161 -1.98 -10.41 -5.97
C ILE A 161 -2.15 -10.89 -7.42
N TYR A 162 -2.35 -9.96 -8.38
CA TYR A 162 -2.47 -10.31 -9.79
C TYR A 162 -1.17 -10.85 -10.39
N VAL A 163 0.01 -10.35 -9.95
CA VAL A 163 1.31 -10.92 -10.35
C VAL A 163 1.41 -12.38 -9.90
N SER A 164 1.03 -12.67 -8.65
CA SER A 164 0.99 -14.04 -8.13
C SER A 164 0.07 -14.93 -8.96
N HIS A 165 -1.15 -14.43 -9.24
CA HIS A 165 -2.14 -15.12 -10.06
C HIS A 165 -1.64 -15.45 -11.47
N PHE A 166 -0.98 -14.52 -12.14
CA PHE A 166 -0.49 -14.70 -13.51
C PHE A 166 0.77 -15.58 -13.61
N LEU A 167 1.60 -15.60 -12.57
CA LEU A 167 2.83 -16.40 -12.56
C LEU A 167 2.56 -17.88 -12.27
N GLU A 168 1.52 -18.20 -11.47
CA GLU A 168 1.18 -19.56 -11.04
C GLU A 168 2.39 -20.36 -10.52
N ASN A 169 3.36 -19.69 -9.88
CA ASN A 169 4.61 -20.29 -9.43
C ASN A 169 4.59 -20.49 -7.92
N GLN A 170 4.79 -21.72 -7.46
CA GLN A 170 4.68 -22.11 -6.06
C GLN A 170 5.88 -21.71 -5.18
N GLU A 171 7.01 -21.30 -5.77
CA GLU A 171 8.24 -21.01 -5.04
C GLU A 171 8.53 -19.51 -4.91
N ILE A 172 7.92 -18.67 -5.75
CA ILE A 172 8.06 -17.22 -5.66
C ILE A 172 7.38 -16.73 -4.37
N LYS A 173 7.98 -15.71 -3.78
CA LYS A 173 7.49 -15.11 -2.54
C LYS A 173 6.73 -13.81 -2.81
N PHE A 174 5.65 -13.63 -2.10
CA PHE A 174 4.83 -12.42 -2.18
C PHE A 174 4.62 -11.86 -0.78
N VAL A 175 4.61 -10.53 -0.68
CA VAL A 175 4.18 -9.82 0.52
C VAL A 175 3.10 -8.82 0.12
N ILE A 176 1.93 -8.95 0.70
CA ILE A 176 0.78 -8.09 0.43
C ILE A 176 0.44 -7.30 1.69
N MET A 177 0.46 -5.96 1.59
CA MET A 177 0.32 -5.11 2.76
C MET A 177 -0.87 -4.16 2.64
N GLY A 178 -1.75 -4.16 3.66
CA GLY A 178 -2.85 -3.20 3.82
C GLY A 178 -3.85 -3.22 2.66
N ILE A 179 -4.42 -4.40 2.31
CA ILE A 179 -5.28 -4.53 1.12
C ILE A 179 -6.56 -5.35 1.31
N CYS A 180 -6.59 -6.33 2.18
CA CYS A 180 -7.68 -7.30 2.26
C CYS A 180 -8.93 -6.77 3.01
N ASN A 181 -9.45 -5.61 2.63
CA ASN A 181 -10.77 -5.20 3.08
C ASN A 181 -11.87 -6.04 2.39
N SER A 182 -13.09 -5.98 2.93
CA SER A 182 -14.21 -6.81 2.46
C SER A 182 -14.55 -6.59 0.97
N GLU A 183 -14.37 -5.38 0.44
CA GLU A 183 -14.64 -5.05 -0.95
C GLU A 183 -13.65 -5.74 -1.88
N ILE A 184 -12.35 -5.64 -1.57
CA ILE A 184 -11.30 -6.32 -2.34
C ILE A 184 -11.44 -7.84 -2.27
N VAL A 185 -11.71 -8.39 -1.08
CA VAL A 185 -11.94 -9.83 -0.93
C VAL A 185 -13.11 -10.31 -1.79
N ALA A 186 -14.21 -9.55 -1.82
CA ALA A 186 -15.37 -9.87 -2.65
C ALA A 186 -15.03 -9.83 -4.16
N ASP A 187 -14.28 -8.82 -4.59
CA ASP A 187 -13.81 -8.67 -5.98
C ASP A 187 -12.92 -9.85 -6.41
N LEU A 188 -11.94 -10.22 -5.60
CA LEU A 188 -11.06 -11.35 -5.87
C LEU A 188 -11.83 -12.68 -5.98
N LYS A 189 -12.82 -12.90 -5.10
CA LYS A 189 -13.71 -14.06 -5.15
C LYS A 189 -14.54 -14.08 -6.41
N GLN A 190 -15.18 -12.98 -6.75
CA GLN A 190 -16.04 -12.86 -7.94
C GLN A 190 -15.26 -13.10 -9.22
N ASN A 191 -14.05 -12.58 -9.32
CA ASN A 191 -13.20 -12.72 -10.50
C ASN A 191 -12.35 -13.99 -10.49
N ARG A 192 -12.45 -14.82 -9.43
CA ARG A 192 -11.70 -16.07 -9.27
C ARG A 192 -10.19 -15.86 -9.33
N ILE A 193 -9.70 -14.81 -8.67
CA ILE A 193 -8.27 -14.52 -8.55
C ILE A 193 -7.73 -15.30 -7.36
N PHE A 194 -6.78 -16.18 -7.62
CA PHE A 194 -6.13 -17.04 -6.63
C PHE A 194 -4.69 -16.61 -6.43
N LEU A 195 -4.20 -16.74 -5.20
CA LEU A 195 -2.79 -16.58 -4.88
C LEU A 195 -2.03 -17.87 -5.17
N TYR A 196 -0.81 -17.71 -5.63
CA TYR A 196 0.16 -18.77 -5.82
C TYR A 196 1.47 -18.42 -5.10
N GLY A 197 2.26 -19.42 -4.76
CA GLY A 197 3.57 -19.24 -4.13
C GLY A 197 3.52 -19.17 -2.61
N LYS A 198 4.54 -18.54 -2.03
CA LYS A 198 4.65 -18.30 -0.59
C LYS A 198 4.18 -16.87 -0.31
N VAL A 199 3.13 -16.68 0.46
CA VAL A 199 2.47 -15.37 0.65
C VAL A 199 2.48 -14.95 2.12
N LEU A 200 2.97 -13.74 2.39
CA LEU A 200 2.88 -13.07 3.68
C LEU A 200 1.91 -11.88 3.56
N SER A 201 0.91 -11.83 4.43
CA SER A 201 0.06 -10.66 4.62
C SER A 201 0.54 -9.84 5.81
N ILE A 202 0.55 -8.50 5.69
CA ILE A 202 0.86 -7.59 6.80
C ILE A 202 -0.14 -6.44 6.81
N TYR A 203 -0.76 -6.16 7.96
CA TYR A 203 -1.60 -4.99 8.15
C TYR A 203 -1.58 -4.51 9.61
N ASP A 204 -1.93 -3.24 9.83
CA ASP A 204 -2.14 -2.73 11.19
C ASP A 204 -3.60 -2.96 11.60
N SER A 205 -3.82 -3.40 12.85
CA SER A 205 -5.16 -3.66 13.37
C SER A 205 -6.09 -2.43 13.38
N ALA A 206 -5.53 -1.22 13.27
CA ALA A 206 -6.28 0.03 13.15
C ALA A 206 -6.58 0.43 11.70
N ASP A 207 -6.19 -0.37 10.69
CA ASP A 207 -6.48 -0.11 9.28
C ASP A 207 -7.87 -0.65 8.90
N TYR A 208 -8.91 0.03 9.38
CA TYR A 208 -10.31 -0.39 9.18
C TYR A 208 -10.86 -0.13 7.78
N GLN A 209 -10.20 0.72 7.00
CA GLN A 209 -10.73 1.18 5.72
C GLN A 209 -10.13 0.42 4.54
N TYR A 210 -8.84 0.17 4.56
CA TYR A 210 -8.11 -0.39 3.42
C TYR A 210 -7.51 -1.76 3.70
N GLY A 211 -7.05 -1.97 4.94
CA GLY A 211 -6.47 -3.22 5.39
C GLY A 211 -7.48 -4.22 5.94
N GLY A 212 -6.96 -5.33 6.41
CA GLY A 212 -7.71 -6.39 7.05
C GLY A 212 -7.05 -7.73 6.86
N SER A 213 -7.60 -8.77 7.50
CA SER A 213 -7.11 -10.14 7.34
C SER A 213 -7.33 -10.65 5.92
N CYS A 214 -6.30 -11.26 5.36
CA CYS A 214 -6.35 -11.94 4.06
C CYS A 214 -6.76 -13.43 4.20
N GLU A 215 -7.20 -13.89 5.37
CA GLU A 215 -7.54 -15.30 5.62
C GLU A 215 -8.52 -15.86 4.59
N GLU A 216 -9.58 -15.11 4.24
CA GLU A 216 -10.53 -15.58 3.22
C GLU A 216 -9.91 -15.73 1.83
N VAL A 217 -8.93 -14.89 1.47
CA VAL A 217 -8.20 -15.00 0.20
C VAL A 217 -7.27 -16.19 0.22
N PHE A 218 -6.63 -16.47 1.37
CA PHE A 218 -5.82 -17.67 1.55
C PHE A 218 -6.64 -18.94 1.45
N MET A 219 -7.77 -19.03 2.15
CA MET A 219 -8.68 -20.18 2.07
C MET A 219 -9.20 -20.42 0.64
N LEU A 220 -9.54 -19.36 -0.08
CA LEU A 220 -9.95 -19.43 -1.49
C LEU A 220 -8.82 -20.00 -2.36
N SER A 221 -7.57 -19.62 -2.08
CA SER A 221 -6.40 -20.01 -2.87
C SER A 221 -5.90 -21.40 -2.55
N GLU A 222 -5.98 -21.86 -1.29
CA GLU A 222 -5.69 -23.24 -0.89
C GLU A 222 -6.54 -24.25 -1.66
N GLY A 223 -7.84 -23.96 -1.82
CA GLY A 223 -8.75 -24.80 -2.60
C GLY A 223 -8.30 -25.01 -4.05
N ASN A 224 -7.51 -24.08 -4.59
CA ASN A 224 -6.96 -24.14 -5.95
C ASN A 224 -5.54 -24.75 -6.02
N LYS A 225 -4.94 -25.16 -4.89
CA LYS A 225 -3.62 -25.83 -4.78
C LYS A 225 -2.42 -25.01 -5.33
N GLY A 226 -2.56 -23.70 -5.44
CA GLY A 226 -1.49 -22.82 -5.93
C GLY A 226 -0.63 -22.23 -4.81
N LEU A 227 -1.21 -22.10 -3.63
CA LEU A 227 -0.58 -21.53 -2.45
C LEU A 227 0.27 -22.61 -1.75
N SER A 228 1.59 -22.42 -1.68
CA SER A 228 2.50 -23.42 -1.07
C SER A 228 2.74 -23.15 0.42
N ARG A 229 2.69 -21.87 0.82
CA ARG A 229 2.76 -21.43 2.21
C ARG A 229 2.13 -20.05 2.34
N TYR A 230 1.50 -19.78 3.46
CA TYR A 230 1.07 -18.43 3.81
C TYR A 230 1.25 -18.15 5.30
N ASP A 231 1.33 -16.87 5.63
CA ASP A 231 1.36 -16.37 7.01
C ASP A 231 0.76 -14.96 7.04
N GLU A 232 0.33 -14.52 8.21
CA GLU A 232 -0.26 -13.19 8.40
C GLU A 232 0.28 -12.53 9.67
N ILE A 233 0.76 -11.30 9.54
CA ILE A 233 1.24 -10.48 10.66
C ILE A 233 0.27 -9.32 10.87
N VAL A 234 -0.34 -9.30 12.04
CA VAL A 234 -1.17 -8.19 12.51
C VAL A 234 -0.32 -7.28 13.37
N LEU A 235 -0.06 -6.08 12.89
CA LEU A 235 0.62 -5.05 13.65
C LEU A 235 -0.38 -4.28 14.54
N ASN A 236 0.09 -3.84 15.71
CA ASN A 236 -0.70 -3.07 16.67
C ASN A 236 -0.01 -1.73 16.96
N ILE A 237 0.38 -1.02 15.90
CA ILE A 237 1.07 0.28 16.00
C ILE A 237 0.04 1.40 16.20
N GLY A 238 -1.18 1.22 15.69
CA GLY A 238 -2.28 2.17 15.82
C GLY A 238 -2.26 3.30 14.79
N THR A 239 -1.40 3.20 13.75
CA THR A 239 -1.36 4.18 12.66
C THR A 239 -2.20 3.78 11.45
N GLY A 240 -2.84 2.61 11.52
CA GLY A 240 -3.67 2.10 10.44
C GLY A 240 -2.89 1.99 9.13
N HIS A 241 -3.47 2.50 8.04
CA HIS A 241 -2.82 2.49 6.71
C HIS A 241 -1.49 3.26 6.66
N GLY A 242 -1.23 4.13 7.64
CA GLY A 242 0.00 4.91 7.77
C GLY A 242 1.26 4.07 7.97
N ILE A 243 1.16 2.79 8.39
CA ILE A 243 2.32 1.89 8.47
C ILE A 243 3.08 1.80 7.14
N LEU A 244 2.39 1.94 6.02
CA LEU A 244 2.94 1.80 4.67
C LEU A 244 3.76 3.01 4.22
N TYR A 245 3.67 4.13 4.98
CA TYR A 245 4.25 5.42 4.60
C TYR A 245 5.71 5.56 5.02
N LYS A 246 6.17 4.74 5.97
CA LYS A 246 7.51 4.83 6.56
C LYS A 246 8.21 3.47 6.58
N PRO A 247 9.55 3.43 6.50
CA PRO A 247 10.32 2.19 6.56
C PRO A 247 10.43 1.65 8.00
N LEU A 248 9.30 1.30 8.62
CA LEU A 248 9.24 0.80 9.98
C LEU A 248 9.84 -0.61 10.07
N ASP A 249 10.66 -0.85 11.09
CA ASP A 249 11.29 -2.16 11.31
C ASP A 249 10.25 -3.25 11.57
N GLU A 250 9.07 -2.89 12.09
CA GLU A 250 7.96 -3.77 12.38
C GLU A 250 7.42 -4.50 11.14
N TRP A 251 7.58 -3.94 9.95
CA TRP A 251 7.21 -4.62 8.72
C TRP A 251 8.40 -4.87 7.77
N ILE A 252 9.41 -4.00 7.74
CA ILE A 252 10.61 -4.22 6.90
C ILE A 252 11.34 -5.50 7.29
N THR A 253 11.54 -5.73 8.60
CA THR A 253 12.27 -6.90 9.08
C THR A 253 11.55 -8.21 8.73
N PRO A 254 10.24 -8.38 8.98
CA PRO A 254 9.50 -9.55 8.52
C PRO A 254 9.55 -9.76 7.01
N VAL A 255 9.43 -8.69 6.20
CA VAL A 255 9.54 -8.78 4.74
C VAL A 255 10.90 -9.35 4.31
N ILE A 256 12.00 -8.86 4.90
CA ILE A 256 13.34 -9.35 4.58
C ILE A 256 13.55 -10.79 5.07
N GLN A 257 13.04 -11.15 6.23
CA GLN A 257 13.06 -12.52 6.72
C GLN A 257 12.34 -13.46 5.76
N TRP A 258 11.12 -13.08 5.34
CA TRP A 258 10.34 -13.81 4.35
C TRP A 258 11.07 -13.95 3.01
N ALA A 259 11.67 -12.87 2.53
CA ALA A 259 12.42 -12.86 1.28
C ALA A 259 13.64 -13.81 1.29
N ARG A 260 14.22 -14.08 2.45
CA ARG A 260 15.41 -14.94 2.62
C ARG A 260 15.11 -16.34 3.11
N ASP A 261 13.88 -16.58 3.53
CA ASP A 261 13.46 -17.92 3.96
C ASP A 261 13.55 -18.88 2.77
N PRO A 262 14.14 -20.07 2.92
CA PRO A 262 14.35 -21.02 1.84
C PRO A 262 13.04 -21.61 1.26
#